data_02b6c26a70a0d99b5018aa27917831b9
#
_entry.id   02b6c26a70a0d99b5018aa27917831b9
#
_cell.length_a   1.000
_cell.length_b   1.000
_cell.length_c   1.000
_cell.angle_alpha   90.00
_cell.angle_beta   90.00
_cell.angle_gamma   90.00
#
_symmetry.space_group_name_H-M   'P 1'
#
loop_
_entity.id
_entity.type
_entity.pdbx_description
1 polymer ?
#
loop_
_entity_poly.entity_id
_entity_poly.type
_entity_poly.pdbx_seq_one_letter_code
_entity_poly.pdbx_strand_id
1 'polypeptide(L)'
;MSPVPRDRGVLVGMMSLEDDARVDFSLLRAERRAKVFSGMEIHGLDALMLGGAGDVHYVSGARQLGRAGVLPFAPVAVVVRETGRVHLLSTWDEGVPPEIAREDLYGLSWNPANLMAALANIPGLRDSRRVGTDGLTPMFARLIAELVDGGELVDAAPVMATARRIKTPDEITCLDVASAIAESALSALEDALRPGITERELLGIYYEHVVRLGAPTPPSESVCFATPSRGPVRYRHLALDRPVGDGELVVLAPGALYAGYEAALARTRVAGRSAPPGAGDLASQCGRGMDALLAVCRPGNTGAELYRAWEGSGNSDSPVPLAHGLGLGAEPPVIGLGRGSDAVLEEGMVLSVQSWVAEEGVGGCLERAAVVIESGRASALTRYGRL
;
A
#
# COMPACT_ATOMS: atom_id res chain seq x y z
N MET A 1 28.51 -27.17 12.02
CA MET A 1 27.70 -26.67 13.14
C MET A 1 26.26 -26.63 12.66
N SER A 2 25.40 -27.53 13.17
CA SER A 2 23.99 -27.52 12.86
C SER A 2 23.34 -26.24 13.43
N PRO A 3 22.45 -25.57 12.69
CA PRO A 3 21.76 -24.42 13.24
C PRO A 3 20.92 -24.90 14.43
N VAL A 4 21.10 -24.23 15.55
CA VAL A 4 20.26 -24.39 16.75
C VAL A 4 18.82 -24.20 16.29
N PRO A 5 17.88 -25.11 16.60
CA PRO A 5 16.46 -24.88 16.36
C PRO A 5 16.12 -23.60 17.12
N ARG A 6 15.78 -22.53 16.42
CA ARG A 6 15.13 -21.38 17.06
C ARG A 6 13.87 -21.92 17.69
N ASP A 7 13.80 -21.81 19.00
CA ASP A 7 12.61 -22.17 19.76
C ASP A 7 11.45 -21.40 19.13
N ARG A 8 10.55 -22.11 18.46
CA ARG A 8 9.32 -21.58 17.89
C ARG A 8 8.32 -21.28 19.00
N GLY A 9 8.82 -20.81 20.13
CA GLY A 9 8.02 -20.21 21.17
C GLY A 9 7.23 -19.11 20.51
N VAL A 10 5.92 -19.29 20.52
CA VAL A 10 4.87 -18.41 20.04
C VAL A 10 5.46 -17.06 19.69
N LEU A 11 5.78 -16.85 18.40
CA LEU A 11 6.17 -15.54 17.92
C LEU A 11 4.92 -14.70 18.05
N VAL A 12 4.90 -14.07 19.19
CA VAL A 12 3.81 -13.28 19.68
C VAL A 12 3.47 -12.30 18.58
N GLY A 13 2.37 -12.57 17.91
CA GLY A 13 1.63 -11.66 17.10
C GLY A 13 2.18 -11.21 15.77
N MET A 14 3.36 -11.58 15.43
CA MET A 14 3.80 -11.36 14.06
C MET A 14 3.52 -12.63 13.29
N MET A 15 2.29 -12.86 12.98
CA MET A 15 1.96 -13.88 12.03
C MET A 15 3.21 -14.63 11.57
N SER A 16 3.20 -15.92 11.58
CA SER A 16 4.24 -16.83 11.08
C SER A 16 5.01 -16.40 9.80
N LEU A 17 4.72 -15.24 9.28
CA LEU A 17 5.31 -14.59 8.11
C LEU A 17 6.72 -14.04 8.34
N GLU A 18 7.12 -13.71 9.58
CA GLU A 18 8.51 -13.32 9.88
C GLU A 18 9.48 -14.50 9.88
N ASP A 19 8.98 -15.74 9.83
CA ASP A 19 9.81 -16.95 9.82
C ASP A 19 10.31 -17.38 8.44
N ASP A 20 10.02 -16.63 7.37
CA ASP A 20 10.28 -17.07 6.00
C ASP A 20 11.76 -17.03 5.60
N ALA A 21 12.65 -16.57 6.45
CA ALA A 21 14.10 -16.42 6.19
C ALA A 21 14.46 -15.62 4.91
N ARG A 22 13.48 -15.03 4.22
CA ARG A 22 13.67 -14.21 3.02
C ARG A 22 13.92 -12.76 3.36
N VAL A 23 13.41 -12.30 4.50
CA VAL A 23 13.48 -10.92 4.98
C VAL A 23 14.13 -10.91 6.36
N ASP A 24 15.13 -10.08 6.55
CA ASP A 24 15.61 -9.74 7.88
C ASP A 24 14.74 -8.62 8.46
N PHE A 25 13.69 -9.00 9.18
CA PHE A 25 12.75 -8.04 9.74
C PHE A 25 13.37 -7.08 10.76
N SER A 26 14.41 -7.51 11.46
CA SER A 26 15.13 -6.63 12.39
C SER A 26 15.91 -5.55 11.63
N LEU A 27 16.63 -5.96 10.58
CA LEU A 27 17.33 -5.03 9.68
C LEU A 27 16.34 -4.09 8.97
N LEU A 28 15.26 -4.63 8.42
CA LEU A 28 14.19 -3.87 7.77
C LEU A 28 13.67 -2.75 8.68
N ARG A 29 13.36 -3.05 9.96
CA ARG A 29 12.89 -2.07 10.93
C ARG A 29 13.98 -1.04 11.28
N ALA A 30 15.23 -1.47 11.41
CA ALA A 30 16.34 -0.57 11.66
C ALA A 30 16.56 0.41 10.51
N GLU A 31 16.56 -0.05 9.26
CA GLU A 31 16.70 0.79 8.06
C GLU A 31 15.55 1.80 7.93
N ARG A 32 14.29 1.37 8.14
CA ARG A 32 13.13 2.28 8.14
C ARG A 32 13.28 3.39 9.17
N ARG A 33 13.65 3.03 10.42
CA ARG A 33 13.87 4.01 11.48
C ARG A 33 14.99 4.98 11.15
N ALA A 34 16.11 4.50 10.61
CA ALA A 34 17.21 5.35 10.17
C ALA A 34 16.75 6.38 9.13
N LYS A 35 15.91 5.99 8.15
CA LYS A 35 15.34 6.91 7.15
C LYS A 35 14.41 7.94 7.78
N VAL A 36 13.60 7.54 8.76
CA VAL A 36 12.73 8.47 9.50
C VAL A 36 13.55 9.46 10.29
N PHE A 37 14.56 9.02 11.04
CA PHE A 37 15.43 9.93 11.79
C PHE A 37 16.20 10.90 10.89
N SER A 38 16.70 10.43 9.74
CA SER A 38 17.31 11.30 8.74
C SER A 38 16.31 12.34 8.20
N GLY A 39 15.07 11.91 7.91
CA GLY A 39 14.01 12.82 7.50
C GLY A 39 13.67 13.87 8.59
N MET A 40 13.60 13.45 9.85
CA MET A 40 13.38 14.37 10.97
C MET A 40 14.51 15.41 11.07
N GLU A 41 15.75 15.00 10.88
CA GLU A 41 16.91 15.90 10.89
C GLU A 41 16.83 16.93 9.75
N ILE A 42 16.58 16.49 8.53
CA ILE A 42 16.44 17.35 7.33
C ILE A 42 15.34 18.39 7.52
N HIS A 43 14.21 17.99 8.12
CA HIS A 43 13.06 18.86 8.33
C HIS A 43 13.10 19.61 9.69
N GLY A 44 14.13 19.40 10.52
CA GLY A 44 14.31 20.02 11.82
C GLY A 44 13.22 19.64 12.82
N LEU A 45 12.77 18.37 12.83
CA LEU A 45 11.77 17.88 13.78
C LEU A 45 12.44 17.22 14.97
N ASP A 46 11.90 17.49 16.17
CA ASP A 46 12.36 16.89 17.42
C ASP A 46 11.59 15.61 17.75
N ALA A 47 10.30 15.58 17.39
CA ALA A 47 9.47 14.41 17.58
C ALA A 47 8.48 14.22 16.41
N LEU A 48 7.99 12.99 16.26
CA LEU A 48 6.85 12.64 15.42
C LEU A 48 5.76 12.00 16.28
N MET A 49 4.52 12.39 16.07
CA MET A 49 3.34 11.79 16.67
C MET A 49 2.44 11.25 15.55
N LEU A 50 2.43 9.94 15.38
CA LEU A 50 1.83 9.26 14.26
C LEU A 50 0.59 8.45 14.69
N GLY A 51 -0.48 8.59 13.93
CA GLY A 51 -1.73 7.85 14.11
C GLY A 51 -2.14 7.07 12.85
N GLY A 52 -1.60 7.43 11.69
CA GLY A 52 -1.82 6.73 10.43
C GLY A 52 -1.24 5.32 10.44
N ALA A 53 -2.06 4.30 10.09
CA ALA A 53 -1.70 2.89 10.22
C ALA A 53 -0.38 2.54 9.49
N GLY A 54 -0.19 3.06 8.28
CA GLY A 54 1.04 2.85 7.50
C GLY A 54 2.26 3.46 8.17
N ASP A 55 2.16 4.70 8.66
CA ASP A 55 3.27 5.41 9.30
C ASP A 55 3.62 4.80 10.65
N VAL A 56 2.62 4.44 11.46
CA VAL A 56 2.83 3.71 12.71
C VAL A 56 3.52 2.38 12.47
N HIS A 57 3.06 1.60 11.48
CA HIS A 57 3.72 0.34 11.12
C HIS A 57 5.14 0.56 10.61
N TYR A 58 5.38 1.61 9.82
CA TYR A 58 6.71 1.91 9.28
C TYR A 58 7.74 2.15 10.38
N VAL A 59 7.41 2.98 11.37
CA VAL A 59 8.35 3.34 12.44
C VAL A 59 8.48 2.29 13.53
N SER A 60 7.39 1.57 13.85
CA SER A 60 7.35 0.61 14.95
C SER A 60 7.57 -0.83 14.52
N GLY A 61 7.14 -1.19 13.30
CA GLY A 61 7.00 -2.58 12.86
C GLY A 61 5.81 -3.29 13.51
N ALA A 62 5.11 -2.67 14.45
CA ALA A 62 3.98 -3.25 15.13
C ALA A 62 2.78 -3.36 14.19
N ARG A 63 2.11 -4.51 14.24
CA ARG A 63 0.90 -4.73 13.47
C ARG A 63 -0.28 -4.01 14.10
N GLN A 64 -0.96 -3.22 13.31
CA GLN A 64 -2.27 -2.71 13.68
C GLN A 64 -3.37 -3.61 13.12
N LEU A 65 -4.30 -4.03 13.97
CA LEU A 65 -5.48 -4.74 13.51
C LEU A 65 -6.37 -3.75 12.75
N GLY A 66 -6.65 -4.07 11.47
CA GLY A 66 -7.59 -3.31 10.67
C GLY A 66 -8.98 -3.34 11.31
N ARG A 67 -9.51 -2.18 11.62
CA ARG A 67 -10.88 -2.02 12.11
C ARG A 67 -11.66 -1.17 11.15
N ALA A 68 -12.83 -1.64 10.75
CA ALA A 68 -13.72 -0.86 9.92
C ALA A 68 -14.12 0.46 10.64
N GLY A 69 -14.04 1.57 9.94
CA GLY A 69 -14.48 2.87 10.44
C GLY A 69 -13.55 3.52 11.48
N VAL A 70 -12.36 2.99 11.70
CA VAL A 70 -11.40 3.62 12.62
C VAL A 70 -10.55 4.62 11.84
N LEU A 71 -10.79 5.89 12.10
CA LEU A 71 -9.83 6.95 11.77
C LEU A 71 -8.88 7.15 12.94
N PRO A 72 -7.60 7.45 12.72
CA PRO A 72 -6.71 7.90 13.75
C PRO A 72 -7.31 9.16 14.39
N PHE A 73 -7.55 9.11 15.69
CA PHE A 73 -8.05 10.26 16.45
C PHE A 73 -7.02 10.77 17.45
N ALA A 74 -6.00 9.95 17.68
CA ALA A 74 -4.95 10.20 18.66
C ALA A 74 -3.65 9.58 18.15
N PRO A 75 -2.48 10.07 18.59
CA PRO A 75 -1.21 9.43 18.27
C PRO A 75 -1.16 8.00 18.80
N VAL A 76 -0.58 7.10 18.03
CA VAL A 76 -0.37 5.68 18.36
C VAL A 76 1.12 5.36 18.47
N ALA A 77 1.96 6.01 17.66
CA ALA A 77 3.41 5.93 17.79
C ALA A 77 4.00 7.33 17.98
N VAL A 78 5.00 7.41 18.83
CA VAL A 78 5.78 8.63 19.07
C VAL A 78 7.25 8.31 18.84
N VAL A 79 7.90 9.08 17.96
CA VAL A 79 9.34 8.99 17.70
C VAL A 79 9.99 10.23 18.28
N VAL A 80 10.98 10.05 19.14
CA VAL A 80 11.72 11.17 19.76
C VAL A 80 13.15 11.14 19.25
N ARG A 81 13.57 12.19 18.54
CA ARG A 81 14.88 12.25 17.88
C ARG A 81 16.03 12.24 18.86
N GLU A 82 15.93 13.01 19.95
CA GLU A 82 16.97 13.11 20.97
C GLU A 82 17.30 11.76 21.61
N THR A 83 16.29 10.95 21.91
CA THR A 83 16.47 9.64 22.56
C THR A 83 16.74 8.52 21.56
N GLY A 84 16.47 8.74 20.27
CA GLY A 84 16.54 7.71 19.24
C GLY A 84 15.50 6.59 19.40
N ARG A 85 14.45 6.82 20.20
CA ARG A 85 13.48 5.79 20.59
C ARG A 85 12.15 5.98 19.90
N VAL A 86 11.48 4.83 19.71
CA VAL A 86 10.10 4.75 19.23
C VAL A 86 9.24 4.26 20.39
N HIS A 87 8.27 5.06 20.76
CA HIS A 87 7.29 4.77 21.81
C HIS A 87 5.97 4.37 21.16
N LEU A 88 5.35 3.30 21.62
CA LEU A 88 4.12 2.76 21.06
C LEU A 88 3.00 2.79 22.09
N LEU A 89 1.84 3.31 21.69
CA LEU A 89 0.62 3.26 22.46
C LEU A 89 -0.25 2.13 21.90
N SER A 90 -0.47 1.09 22.67
CA SER A 90 -1.23 -0.09 22.25
C SER A 90 -2.11 -0.63 23.35
N THR A 91 -3.21 -1.30 22.97
CA THR A 91 -4.08 -2.02 23.90
C THR A 91 -3.64 -3.45 24.14
N TRP A 92 -2.64 -3.93 23.42
CA TRP A 92 -2.05 -5.28 23.50
C TRP A 92 -0.57 -5.22 23.16
N ASP A 93 0.16 -6.20 23.60
CA ASP A 93 1.59 -6.39 23.33
C ASP A 93 1.83 -7.42 22.21
N GLU A 94 0.81 -8.15 21.79
CA GLU A 94 0.88 -9.08 20.68
C GLU A 94 1.19 -8.35 19.36
N GLY A 95 2.21 -8.80 18.64
CA GLY A 95 2.66 -8.17 17.39
C GLY A 95 3.54 -6.93 17.56
N VAL A 96 3.96 -6.64 18.79
CA VAL A 96 4.96 -5.62 19.05
C VAL A 96 6.35 -6.22 18.85
N PRO A 97 7.20 -5.66 17.97
CA PRO A 97 8.55 -6.14 17.76
C PRO A 97 9.43 -6.02 19.00
N PRO A 98 10.40 -6.93 19.18
CA PRO A 98 11.27 -6.93 20.36
C PRO A 98 12.16 -5.68 20.48
N GLU A 99 12.33 -4.93 19.39
CA GLU A 99 13.06 -3.66 19.39
C GLU A 99 12.31 -2.50 20.07
N ILE A 100 11.01 -2.67 20.34
CA ILE A 100 10.25 -1.75 21.20
C ILE A 100 10.37 -2.26 22.62
N ALA A 101 11.17 -1.57 23.43
CA ALA A 101 11.36 -1.96 24.81
C ALA A 101 10.05 -1.86 25.60
N ARG A 102 9.89 -2.71 26.64
CA ARG A 102 8.66 -2.71 27.44
C ARG A 102 8.37 -1.36 28.10
N GLU A 103 9.40 -0.59 28.44
CA GLU A 103 9.29 0.75 28.98
C GLU A 103 8.82 1.78 27.95
N ASP A 104 8.89 1.47 26.65
CA ASP A 104 8.39 2.30 25.54
C ASP A 104 6.98 1.91 25.08
N LEU A 105 6.37 0.94 25.76
CA LEU A 105 5.02 0.47 25.47
C LEU A 105 4.04 1.06 26.50
N TYR A 106 3.10 1.86 26.00
CA TYR A 106 2.10 2.55 26.81
C TYR A 106 0.70 2.04 26.48
N GLY A 107 -0.19 2.04 27.47
CA GLY A 107 -1.59 1.69 27.26
C GLY A 107 -2.31 2.74 26.42
N LEU A 108 -2.90 2.34 25.29
CA LEU A 108 -3.78 3.21 24.52
C LEU A 108 -5.11 3.39 25.26
N SER A 109 -5.49 4.63 25.51
CA SER A 109 -6.74 4.96 26.18
C SER A 109 -7.61 5.86 25.30
N TRP A 110 -8.92 5.58 25.27
CA TRP A 110 -9.92 6.44 24.63
C TRP A 110 -10.22 7.70 25.47
N ASN A 111 -9.83 7.73 26.73
CA ASN A 111 -9.94 8.92 27.57
C ASN A 111 -8.77 9.88 27.27
N PRO A 112 -9.05 11.09 26.78
CA PRO A 112 -7.99 12.05 26.46
C PRO A 112 -7.05 12.36 27.64
N ALA A 113 -7.57 12.44 28.85
CA ALA A 113 -6.74 12.73 30.02
C ALA A 113 -5.71 11.61 30.30
N ASN A 114 -6.14 10.35 30.18
CA ASN A 114 -5.23 9.20 30.35
C ASN A 114 -4.19 9.15 29.23
N LEU A 115 -4.59 9.44 27.99
CA LEU A 115 -3.67 9.49 26.87
C LEU A 115 -2.64 10.60 27.03
N MET A 116 -3.07 11.78 27.43
CA MET A 116 -2.16 12.91 27.71
C MET A 116 -1.20 12.60 28.88
N ALA A 117 -1.67 11.89 29.91
CA ALA A 117 -0.80 11.43 30.99
C ALA A 117 0.26 10.41 30.50
N ALA A 118 -0.12 9.51 29.59
CA ALA A 118 0.84 8.58 28.97
C ALA A 118 1.89 9.33 28.14
N LEU A 119 1.45 10.23 27.24
CA LEU A 119 2.33 11.05 26.42
C LEU A 119 3.29 11.91 27.25
N ALA A 120 2.80 12.46 28.37
CA ALA A 120 3.60 13.29 29.28
C ALA A 120 4.78 12.52 29.94
N ASN A 121 4.71 11.20 29.98
CA ASN A 121 5.76 10.34 30.53
C ASN A 121 6.78 9.87 29.48
N ILE A 122 6.58 10.22 28.20
CA ILE A 122 7.54 9.90 27.14
C ILE A 122 8.78 10.81 27.28
N PRO A 123 9.99 10.22 27.46
CA PRO A 123 11.21 11.01 27.64
C PRO A 123 11.51 11.89 26.42
N GLY A 124 11.85 13.16 26.66
CA GLY A 124 12.18 14.13 25.60
C GLY A 124 11.01 14.74 24.84
N LEU A 125 9.79 14.21 25.02
CA LEU A 125 8.64 14.70 24.25
C LEU A 125 8.22 16.12 24.67
N ARG A 126 8.20 16.41 25.96
CA ARG A 126 7.81 17.75 26.48
C ARG A 126 8.74 18.85 26.03
N ASP A 127 10.02 18.53 25.86
CA ASP A 127 11.08 19.48 25.49
C ASP A 127 11.17 19.67 23.97
N SER A 128 10.35 18.93 23.21
CA SER A 128 10.30 19.01 21.75
C SER A 128 9.71 20.34 21.30
N ARG A 129 10.45 21.07 20.46
CA ARG A 129 10.02 22.38 19.93
C ARG A 129 9.27 22.29 18.60
N ARG A 130 9.60 21.28 17.76
CA ARG A 130 8.92 21.04 16.50
C ARG A 130 8.48 19.58 16.41
N VAL A 131 7.18 19.37 16.42
CA VAL A 131 6.55 18.05 16.46
C VAL A 131 5.73 17.83 15.19
N GLY A 132 6.14 16.84 14.39
CA GLY A 132 5.40 16.43 13.21
C GLY A 132 4.21 15.54 13.57
N THR A 133 3.07 15.74 12.92
CA THR A 133 1.86 14.92 13.13
C THR A 133 1.23 14.54 11.80
N ASP A 134 0.66 13.36 11.70
CA ASP A 134 -0.01 12.83 10.50
C ASP A 134 -1.54 12.89 10.58
N GLY A 135 -2.07 13.88 11.26
CA GLY A 135 -3.50 14.12 11.39
C GLY A 135 -4.04 13.86 12.80
N LEU A 136 -4.24 14.95 13.51
CA LEU A 136 -4.85 14.99 14.82
C LEU A 136 -6.25 15.59 14.74
N THR A 137 -7.16 15.12 15.60
CA THR A 137 -8.40 15.87 15.79
C THR A 137 -8.09 17.24 16.42
N PRO A 138 -8.95 18.26 16.19
CA PRO A 138 -8.72 19.59 16.79
C PRO A 138 -8.54 19.59 18.32
N MET A 139 -9.21 18.64 18.99
CA MET A 139 -9.04 18.45 20.43
C MET A 139 -7.62 18.00 20.78
N PHE A 140 -7.12 16.95 20.11
CA PHE A 140 -5.77 16.46 20.38
C PHE A 140 -4.70 17.42 19.94
N ALA A 141 -4.88 18.15 18.83
CA ALA A 141 -3.94 19.20 18.42
C ALA A 141 -3.73 20.24 19.52
N ARG A 142 -4.84 20.70 20.16
CA ARG A 142 -4.77 21.62 21.29
C ARG A 142 -4.08 21.02 22.51
N LEU A 143 -4.47 19.82 22.92
CA LEU A 143 -3.89 19.15 24.09
C LEU A 143 -2.40 18.87 23.92
N ILE A 144 -1.98 18.49 22.73
CA ILE A 144 -0.57 18.24 22.43
C ILE A 144 0.22 19.56 22.42
N ALA A 145 -0.34 20.62 21.85
CA ALA A 145 0.30 21.94 21.91
C ALA A 145 0.50 22.42 23.36
N GLU A 146 -0.46 22.14 24.26
CA GLU A 146 -0.31 22.40 25.69
C GLU A 146 0.75 21.50 26.36
N LEU A 147 0.92 20.26 25.88
CA LEU A 147 1.91 19.32 26.42
C LEU A 147 3.34 19.73 26.09
N VAL A 148 3.60 20.17 24.84
CA VAL A 148 4.95 20.52 24.34
C VAL A 148 5.30 21.99 24.59
N ASP A 149 4.65 22.64 25.51
CA ASP A 149 4.89 23.99 26.08
C ASP A 149 5.57 25.00 25.11
N GLY A 150 4.78 25.52 24.17
CA GLY A 150 5.25 26.46 23.15
C GLY A 150 5.93 25.81 21.94
N GLY A 151 5.87 24.52 21.83
CA GLY A 151 6.29 23.80 20.62
C GLY A 151 5.35 24.02 19.44
N GLU A 152 5.90 23.96 18.23
CA GLU A 152 5.17 24.06 16.96
C GLU A 152 4.72 22.66 16.51
N LEU A 153 3.42 22.51 16.16
CA LEU A 153 2.91 21.33 15.48
C LEU A 153 2.96 21.56 13.98
N VAL A 154 3.61 20.64 13.27
CA VAL A 154 3.77 20.69 11.81
C VAL A 154 3.31 19.40 11.15
N ASP A 155 3.11 19.42 9.83
CA ASP A 155 2.76 18.24 9.06
C ASP A 155 3.93 17.25 9.01
N ALA A 156 3.68 15.99 9.39
CA ALA A 156 4.64 14.90 9.29
C ALA A 156 4.71 14.26 7.89
N ALA A 157 3.71 14.52 7.02
CA ALA A 157 3.62 13.87 5.73
C ALA A 157 4.88 14.06 4.85
N PRO A 158 5.55 15.23 4.80
CA PRO A 158 6.79 15.37 4.02
C PRO A 158 7.93 14.46 4.52
N VAL A 159 8.07 14.29 5.83
CA VAL A 159 9.09 13.41 6.43
C VAL A 159 8.78 11.95 6.10
N MET A 160 7.54 11.53 6.33
CA MET A 160 7.12 10.14 6.08
C MET A 160 7.14 9.79 4.59
N ALA A 161 6.69 10.71 3.73
CA ALA A 161 6.77 10.52 2.28
C ALA A 161 8.24 10.37 1.80
N THR A 162 9.16 11.19 2.32
CA THR A 162 10.59 11.09 2.01
C THR A 162 11.17 9.77 2.48
N ALA A 163 10.86 9.34 3.72
CA ALA A 163 11.38 8.09 4.27
C ALA A 163 10.87 6.85 3.52
N ARG A 164 9.61 6.86 3.07
CA ARG A 164 8.94 5.71 2.43
C ARG A 164 9.15 5.64 0.92
N ARG A 165 9.53 6.74 0.27
CA ARG A 165 9.60 6.88 -1.19
C ARG A 165 10.55 5.88 -1.84
N ILE A 166 11.79 5.80 -1.39
CA ILE A 166 12.80 4.87 -1.89
C ILE A 166 12.78 3.62 -1.03
N LYS A 167 12.59 2.46 -1.63
CA LYS A 167 12.49 1.19 -0.92
C LYS A 167 13.86 0.60 -0.62
N THR A 168 14.00 -0.01 0.56
CA THR A 168 15.17 -0.83 0.87
C THR A 168 15.05 -2.21 0.16
N PRO A 169 16.13 -2.99 0.05
CA PRO A 169 16.06 -4.33 -0.54
C PRO A 169 15.03 -5.24 0.15
N ASP A 170 14.93 -5.19 1.47
CA ASP A 170 13.96 -5.99 2.22
C ASP A 170 12.52 -5.50 2.04
N GLU A 171 12.30 -4.19 1.87
CA GLU A 171 10.99 -3.64 1.48
C GLU A 171 10.57 -4.16 0.09
N ILE A 172 11.51 -4.20 -0.86
CA ILE A 172 11.25 -4.76 -2.21
C ILE A 172 10.95 -6.25 -2.13
N THR A 173 11.68 -7.00 -1.27
CA THR A 173 11.41 -8.42 -1.05
C THR A 173 10.00 -8.64 -0.48
N CYS A 174 9.55 -7.82 0.47
CA CYS A 174 8.17 -7.89 0.97
C CYS A 174 7.14 -7.65 -0.15
N LEU A 175 7.38 -6.68 -1.02
CA LEU A 175 6.51 -6.39 -2.17
C LEU A 175 6.52 -7.53 -3.21
N ASP A 176 7.67 -8.19 -3.45
CA ASP A 176 7.78 -9.36 -4.33
C ASP A 176 6.97 -10.54 -3.79
N VAL A 177 7.06 -10.83 -2.49
CA VAL A 177 6.25 -11.87 -1.84
C VAL A 177 4.76 -11.55 -1.92
N ALA A 178 4.37 -10.31 -1.63
CA ALA A 178 2.98 -9.88 -1.76
C ALA A 178 2.47 -10.04 -3.21
N SER A 179 3.32 -9.69 -4.20
CA SER A 179 3.01 -9.86 -5.62
C SER A 179 2.82 -11.34 -6.00
N ALA A 180 3.66 -12.24 -5.49
CA ALA A 180 3.52 -13.68 -5.74
C ALA A 180 2.21 -14.24 -5.16
N ILE A 181 1.79 -13.77 -3.97
CA ILE A 181 0.50 -14.13 -3.38
C ILE A 181 -0.66 -13.63 -4.26
N ALA A 182 -0.59 -12.39 -4.74
CA ALA A 182 -1.60 -11.82 -5.62
C ALA A 182 -1.68 -12.56 -6.96
N GLU A 183 -0.55 -12.97 -7.54
CA GLU A 183 -0.49 -13.78 -8.77
C GLU A 183 -1.13 -15.15 -8.58
N SER A 184 -0.86 -15.80 -7.46
CA SER A 184 -1.50 -17.08 -7.12
C SER A 184 -3.02 -16.93 -6.96
N ALA A 185 -3.47 -15.82 -6.37
CA ALA A 185 -4.89 -15.53 -6.27
C ALA A 185 -5.53 -15.22 -7.64
N LEU A 186 -4.81 -14.56 -8.55
CA LEU A 186 -5.29 -14.34 -9.92
C LEU A 186 -5.53 -15.67 -10.65
N SER A 187 -4.58 -16.62 -10.54
CA SER A 187 -4.77 -17.96 -11.12
C SER A 187 -6.01 -18.65 -10.58
N ALA A 188 -6.25 -18.60 -9.28
CA ALA A 188 -7.45 -19.18 -8.66
C ALA A 188 -8.74 -18.51 -9.15
N LEU A 189 -8.72 -17.21 -9.39
CA LEU A 189 -9.85 -16.47 -9.95
C LEU A 189 -10.10 -16.83 -11.42
N GLU A 190 -9.05 -17.01 -12.22
CA GLU A 190 -9.14 -17.44 -13.62
C GLU A 190 -9.73 -18.84 -13.73
N ASP A 191 -9.29 -19.78 -12.88
CA ASP A 191 -9.81 -21.14 -12.83
C ASP A 191 -11.30 -21.19 -12.45
N ALA A 192 -11.75 -20.25 -11.61
CA ALA A 192 -13.14 -20.17 -11.17
C ALA A 192 -14.05 -19.40 -12.13
N LEU A 193 -13.47 -18.59 -13.02
CA LEU A 193 -14.23 -17.69 -13.90
C LEU A 193 -15.06 -18.48 -14.92
N ARG A 194 -16.38 -18.30 -14.88
CA ARG A 194 -17.35 -18.89 -15.82
C ARG A 194 -18.62 -18.04 -15.89
N PRO A 195 -19.38 -18.12 -16.96
CA PRO A 195 -20.72 -17.53 -17.00
C PRO A 195 -21.60 -18.04 -15.85
N GLY A 196 -22.35 -17.14 -15.26
CA GLY A 196 -23.25 -17.42 -14.14
C GLY A 196 -22.62 -17.29 -12.74
N ILE A 197 -21.28 -17.26 -12.62
CA ILE A 197 -20.66 -16.91 -11.33
C ILE A 197 -20.93 -15.45 -10.99
N THR A 198 -21.17 -15.14 -9.74
CA THR A 198 -21.33 -13.74 -9.31
C THR A 198 -19.99 -13.07 -9.01
N GLU A 199 -19.93 -11.74 -9.12
CA GLU A 199 -18.74 -10.98 -8.75
C GLU A 199 -18.38 -11.18 -7.27
N ARG A 200 -19.39 -11.36 -6.39
CA ARG A 200 -19.18 -11.67 -4.96
C ARG A 200 -18.60 -13.04 -4.72
N GLU A 201 -19.01 -14.06 -5.50
CA GLU A 201 -18.40 -15.39 -5.41
C GLU A 201 -16.94 -15.34 -5.82
N LEU A 202 -16.58 -14.61 -6.89
CA LEU A 202 -15.19 -14.37 -7.27
C LEU A 202 -14.41 -13.70 -6.15
N LEU A 203 -14.98 -12.66 -5.54
CA LEU A 203 -14.34 -11.97 -4.41
C LEU A 203 -14.17 -12.91 -3.20
N GLY A 204 -15.12 -13.79 -2.93
CA GLY A 204 -15.04 -14.82 -1.88
C GLY A 204 -13.91 -15.81 -2.14
N ILE A 205 -13.76 -16.31 -3.37
CA ILE A 205 -12.66 -17.20 -3.78
C ILE A 205 -11.31 -16.51 -3.60
N TYR A 206 -11.21 -15.26 -4.02
CA TYR A 206 -10.01 -14.46 -3.83
C TYR A 206 -9.63 -14.35 -2.34
N TYR A 207 -10.56 -13.95 -1.47
CA TYR A 207 -10.28 -13.81 -0.04
C TYR A 207 -9.90 -15.13 0.62
N GLU A 208 -10.60 -16.23 0.30
CA GLU A 208 -10.22 -17.55 0.79
C GLU A 208 -8.78 -17.90 0.41
N HIS A 209 -8.42 -17.62 -0.84
CA HIS A 209 -7.09 -17.97 -1.36
C HIS A 209 -5.98 -17.18 -0.68
N VAL A 210 -6.09 -15.86 -0.57
CA VAL A 210 -5.05 -15.02 0.05
C VAL A 210 -4.93 -15.27 1.56
N VAL A 211 -6.04 -15.55 2.24
CA VAL A 211 -6.03 -15.91 3.67
C VAL A 211 -5.30 -17.24 3.89
N ARG A 212 -5.52 -18.24 3.03
CA ARG A 212 -4.79 -19.53 3.08
C ARG A 212 -3.29 -19.36 2.87
N LEU A 213 -2.88 -18.37 2.09
CA LEU A 213 -1.47 -18.05 1.85
C LEU A 213 -0.86 -17.14 2.93
N GLY A 214 -1.59 -16.87 4.02
CA GLY A 214 -1.09 -16.09 5.15
C GLY A 214 -1.24 -14.57 5.00
N ALA A 215 -2.05 -14.08 4.06
CA ALA A 215 -2.37 -12.66 3.88
C ALA A 215 -3.82 -12.36 4.33
N PRO A 216 -4.12 -12.36 5.64
CA PRO A 216 -5.49 -12.29 6.14
C PRO A 216 -6.12 -10.90 6.09
N THR A 217 -5.33 -9.87 5.81
CA THR A 217 -5.83 -8.50 5.70
C THR A 217 -5.99 -8.14 4.23
N PRO A 218 -7.18 -7.73 3.79
CA PRO A 218 -7.38 -7.33 2.41
C PRO A 218 -6.63 -6.02 2.11
N PRO A 219 -6.01 -5.92 0.93
CA PRO A 219 -5.42 -4.67 0.45
C PRO A 219 -6.50 -3.68 0.02
N SER A 220 -6.09 -2.42 -0.22
CA SER A 220 -7.00 -1.30 -0.49
C SER A 220 -7.64 -1.36 -1.89
N GLU A 221 -6.98 -1.97 -2.88
CA GLU A 221 -7.38 -1.86 -4.29
C GLU A 221 -7.85 -3.17 -4.93
N SER A 222 -8.16 -4.18 -4.13
CA SER A 222 -8.65 -5.45 -4.66
C SER A 222 -10.08 -5.37 -5.12
N VAL A 223 -10.34 -5.79 -6.36
CA VAL A 223 -11.69 -5.80 -6.91
C VAL A 223 -11.86 -6.88 -7.98
N CYS A 224 -13.07 -7.43 -8.07
CA CYS A 224 -13.51 -8.29 -9.16
C CYS A 224 -14.83 -7.73 -9.70
N PHE A 225 -14.88 -7.34 -10.96
CA PHE A 225 -16.12 -6.85 -11.56
C PHE A 225 -16.20 -7.13 -13.05
N ALA A 226 -17.39 -7.46 -13.49
CA ALA A 226 -17.70 -7.63 -14.91
C ALA A 226 -18.16 -6.32 -15.53
N THR A 227 -17.77 -6.05 -16.74
CA THR A 227 -18.21 -4.90 -17.52
C THR A 227 -19.26 -5.35 -18.54
N PRO A 228 -20.47 -4.75 -18.50
CA PRO A 228 -21.55 -5.18 -19.37
C PRO A 228 -21.25 -4.83 -20.83
N SER A 229 -21.63 -5.71 -21.74
CA SER A 229 -21.57 -5.48 -23.18
C SER A 229 -22.68 -4.53 -23.70
N ARG A 230 -23.54 -4.02 -22.83
CA ARG A 230 -24.59 -3.05 -23.16
C ARG A 230 -24.69 -1.99 -22.08
N GLY A 231 -24.78 -0.74 -22.51
CA GLY A 231 -24.85 0.44 -21.62
C GLY A 231 -23.46 0.95 -21.23
N PRO A 232 -23.42 1.97 -20.35
CA PRO A 232 -22.18 2.67 -20.01
C PRO A 232 -21.20 1.75 -19.26
N VAL A 233 -19.98 1.68 -19.73
CA VAL A 233 -18.88 0.95 -19.09
C VAL A 233 -18.22 1.88 -18.07
N ARG A 234 -18.15 1.46 -16.81
CA ARG A 234 -17.54 2.23 -15.73
C ARG A 234 -16.56 1.38 -14.93
N TYR A 235 -15.48 2.00 -14.51
CA TYR A 235 -14.63 1.44 -13.48
C TYR A 235 -15.41 1.38 -12.16
N ARG A 236 -15.28 0.25 -11.43
CA ARG A 236 -15.97 0.03 -10.15
C ARG A 236 -15.00 -0.48 -9.09
N HIS A 237 -15.24 -0.07 -7.85
CA HIS A 237 -14.49 -0.53 -6.68
C HIS A 237 -15.24 -1.60 -5.88
N LEU A 238 -16.48 -1.90 -6.21
CA LEU A 238 -17.32 -2.85 -5.46
C LEU A 238 -17.79 -3.98 -6.36
N ALA A 239 -17.66 -5.20 -5.87
CA ALA A 239 -18.28 -6.38 -6.46
C ALA A 239 -19.79 -6.39 -6.18
N LEU A 240 -20.58 -6.65 -7.22
CA LEU A 240 -22.03 -6.74 -7.14
C LEU A 240 -22.49 -8.19 -7.02
N ASP A 241 -23.72 -8.35 -6.53
CA ASP A 241 -24.42 -9.64 -6.53
C ASP A 241 -25.13 -9.87 -7.88
N ARG A 242 -24.33 -9.84 -8.93
CA ARG A 242 -24.76 -9.99 -10.31
C ARG A 242 -24.04 -11.16 -10.95
N PRO A 243 -24.73 -12.09 -11.60
CA PRO A 243 -24.08 -13.14 -12.38
C PRO A 243 -23.35 -12.53 -13.58
N VAL A 244 -22.15 -13.04 -13.83
CA VAL A 244 -21.34 -12.71 -14.99
C VAL A 244 -21.97 -13.35 -16.24
N GLY A 245 -22.18 -12.56 -17.28
CA GLY A 245 -22.71 -13.03 -18.56
C GLY A 245 -21.67 -13.76 -19.41
N ASP A 246 -22.14 -14.64 -20.32
CA ASP A 246 -21.26 -15.24 -21.32
C ASP A 246 -20.69 -14.16 -22.26
N GLY A 247 -19.39 -14.18 -22.46
CA GLY A 247 -18.67 -13.21 -23.28
C GLY A 247 -18.38 -11.86 -22.58
N GLU A 248 -18.80 -11.64 -21.34
CA GLU A 248 -18.46 -10.39 -20.64
C GLU A 248 -16.97 -10.31 -20.29
N LEU A 249 -16.42 -9.10 -20.40
CA LEU A 249 -15.08 -8.79 -19.91
C LEU A 249 -15.12 -8.63 -18.39
N VAL A 250 -14.29 -9.39 -17.70
CA VAL A 250 -14.21 -9.39 -16.23
C VAL A 250 -12.83 -8.90 -15.80
N VAL A 251 -12.82 -7.82 -15.04
CA VAL A 251 -11.62 -7.34 -14.37
C VAL A 251 -11.40 -8.16 -13.10
N LEU A 252 -10.27 -8.82 -13.04
CA LEU A 252 -9.77 -9.56 -11.90
C LEU A 252 -8.57 -8.80 -11.35
N ALA A 253 -8.75 -8.15 -10.21
CA ALA A 253 -7.71 -7.32 -9.59
C ALA A 253 -7.44 -7.79 -8.15
N PRO A 254 -6.80 -8.96 -7.96
CA PRO A 254 -6.37 -9.39 -6.65
C PRO A 254 -5.19 -8.55 -6.15
N GLY A 255 -5.11 -8.42 -4.85
CA GLY A 255 -3.95 -7.87 -4.16
C GLY A 255 -3.62 -8.73 -2.94
N ALA A 256 -2.55 -8.40 -2.26
CA ALA A 256 -2.17 -9.05 -1.00
C ALA A 256 -1.37 -8.09 -0.13
N LEU A 257 -1.43 -8.31 1.18
CA LEU A 257 -0.56 -7.63 2.14
C LEU A 257 0.40 -8.66 2.74
N TYR A 258 1.69 -8.46 2.53
CA TYR A 258 2.75 -9.21 3.20
C TYR A 258 3.57 -8.25 4.06
N ALA A 259 3.66 -8.54 5.35
CA ALA A 259 4.32 -7.64 6.32
C ALA A 259 3.89 -6.17 6.21
N GLY A 260 2.61 -5.93 5.88
CA GLY A 260 2.04 -4.60 5.65
C GLY A 260 2.28 -4.02 4.25
N TYR A 261 3.18 -4.58 3.44
CA TYR A 261 3.42 -4.14 2.06
C TYR A 261 2.34 -4.65 1.14
N GLU A 262 1.81 -3.75 0.32
CA GLU A 262 0.71 -4.03 -0.58
C GLU A 262 1.20 -4.38 -1.98
N ALA A 263 0.69 -5.48 -2.53
CA ALA A 263 0.76 -5.75 -3.96
C ALA A 263 -0.59 -5.56 -4.62
N ALA A 264 -0.57 -4.97 -5.79
CA ALA A 264 -1.74 -4.77 -6.62
C ALA A 264 -1.45 -5.28 -8.03
N LEU A 265 -2.30 -6.19 -8.50
CA LEU A 265 -2.26 -6.79 -9.82
C LEU A 265 -3.65 -6.68 -10.43
N ALA A 266 -3.76 -6.48 -11.73
CA ALA A 266 -5.03 -6.60 -12.43
C ALA A 266 -4.86 -7.17 -13.82
N ARG A 267 -5.78 -8.03 -14.20
CA ARG A 267 -5.93 -8.55 -15.54
C ARG A 267 -7.41 -8.63 -15.91
N THR A 268 -7.71 -8.40 -17.17
CA THR A 268 -9.07 -8.60 -17.68
C THR A 268 -9.15 -9.93 -18.41
N ARG A 269 -10.24 -10.67 -18.21
CA ARG A 269 -10.50 -11.96 -18.85
C ARG A 269 -11.91 -12.00 -19.42
N VAL A 270 -12.12 -12.86 -20.40
CA VAL A 270 -13.45 -13.13 -20.98
C VAL A 270 -14.10 -14.25 -20.18
N ALA A 271 -15.33 -14.03 -19.74
CA ALA A 271 -16.12 -15.11 -19.15
C ALA A 271 -16.73 -15.97 -20.26
N GLY A 272 -16.47 -17.29 -20.24
CA GLY A 272 -16.96 -18.21 -21.23
C GLY A 272 -16.05 -18.36 -22.45
N ARG A 273 -16.66 -18.66 -23.64
CA ARG A 273 -15.90 -19.10 -24.81
C ARG A 273 -15.74 -18.06 -25.91
N SER A 274 -16.53 -17.03 -25.91
CA SER A 274 -16.60 -16.08 -27.03
C SER A 274 -16.44 -14.66 -26.52
N ALA A 275 -15.30 -14.05 -26.84
CA ALA A 275 -15.09 -12.62 -26.58
C ALA A 275 -16.08 -11.79 -27.45
N PRO A 276 -16.55 -10.64 -26.94
CA PRO A 276 -17.38 -9.75 -27.74
C PRO A 276 -16.56 -9.16 -28.90
N PRO A 277 -17.20 -8.83 -30.05
CA PRO A 277 -16.53 -8.10 -31.11
C PRO A 277 -15.86 -6.84 -30.56
N GLY A 278 -14.62 -6.55 -30.97
CA GLY A 278 -13.83 -5.41 -30.49
C GLY A 278 -13.00 -5.67 -29.23
N ALA A 279 -13.23 -6.77 -28.49
CA ALA A 279 -12.48 -7.06 -27.27
C ALA A 279 -10.96 -7.17 -27.49
N GLY A 280 -10.54 -7.75 -28.63
CA GLY A 280 -9.12 -7.84 -29.00
C GLY A 280 -8.47 -6.47 -29.25
N ASP A 281 -9.20 -5.57 -29.91
CA ASP A 281 -8.74 -4.20 -30.16
C ASP A 281 -8.64 -3.40 -28.86
N LEU A 282 -9.64 -3.56 -27.97
CA LEU A 282 -9.67 -2.94 -26.66
C LEU A 282 -8.50 -3.45 -25.76
N ALA A 283 -8.27 -4.76 -25.75
CA ALA A 283 -7.13 -5.36 -25.04
C ALA A 283 -5.79 -4.86 -25.59
N SER A 284 -5.68 -4.77 -26.93
CA SER A 284 -4.48 -4.22 -27.59
C SER A 284 -4.26 -2.74 -27.26
N GLN A 285 -5.31 -1.95 -27.17
CA GLN A 285 -5.24 -0.54 -26.76
C GLN A 285 -4.79 -0.43 -25.29
N CYS A 286 -5.36 -1.24 -24.39
CA CYS A 286 -4.96 -1.31 -22.98
C CYS A 286 -3.47 -1.66 -22.85
N GLY A 287 -3.01 -2.68 -23.58
CA GLY A 287 -1.62 -3.10 -23.62
C GLY A 287 -0.68 -2.02 -24.15
N ARG A 288 -1.03 -1.32 -25.25
CA ARG A 288 -0.24 -0.18 -25.74
C ARG A 288 -0.11 0.93 -24.71
N GLY A 289 -1.21 1.23 -23.98
CA GLY A 289 -1.17 2.21 -22.89
C GLY A 289 -0.21 1.79 -21.78
N MET A 290 -0.27 0.51 -21.36
CA MET A 290 0.64 -0.02 -20.36
C MET A 290 2.09 0.00 -20.82
N ASP A 291 2.40 -0.40 -22.07
CA ASP A 291 3.74 -0.35 -22.64
C ASP A 291 4.29 1.06 -22.70
N ALA A 292 3.47 2.03 -23.09
CA ALA A 292 3.85 3.43 -23.15
C ALA A 292 4.21 3.99 -21.75
N LEU A 293 3.42 3.64 -20.72
CA LEU A 293 3.70 4.03 -19.35
C LEU A 293 5.01 3.39 -18.84
N LEU A 294 5.18 2.08 -19.03
CA LEU A 294 6.38 1.37 -18.59
C LEU A 294 7.65 1.86 -19.27
N ALA A 295 7.57 2.23 -20.54
CA ALA A 295 8.72 2.76 -21.30
C ALA A 295 9.29 4.06 -20.72
N VAL A 296 8.46 4.87 -20.06
CA VAL A 296 8.86 6.15 -19.45
C VAL A 296 9.00 6.06 -17.92
N CYS A 297 8.73 4.94 -17.29
CA CYS A 297 9.03 4.70 -15.88
C CYS A 297 10.54 4.53 -15.67
N ARG A 298 11.28 5.66 -15.63
CA ARG A 298 12.74 5.71 -15.50
C ARG A 298 13.15 6.83 -14.56
N PRO A 299 14.29 6.69 -13.86
CA PRO A 299 14.81 7.76 -13.02
C PRO A 299 14.97 9.07 -13.84
N GLY A 300 14.58 10.19 -13.24
CA GLY A 300 14.64 11.53 -13.82
C GLY A 300 13.40 11.94 -14.64
N ASN A 301 12.57 10.99 -15.07
CA ASN A 301 11.31 11.32 -15.73
C ASN A 301 10.28 11.81 -14.72
N THR A 302 9.31 12.57 -15.20
CA THR A 302 8.26 13.21 -14.39
C THR A 302 6.90 12.54 -14.59
N GLY A 303 5.99 12.74 -13.66
CA GLY A 303 4.60 12.30 -13.82
C GLY A 303 3.91 12.92 -15.05
N ALA A 304 4.32 14.11 -15.47
CA ALA A 304 3.83 14.75 -16.70
C ALA A 304 4.29 13.98 -17.95
N GLU A 305 5.46 13.35 -17.92
CA GLU A 305 5.94 12.52 -19.03
C GLU A 305 5.18 11.21 -19.13
N LEU A 306 4.82 10.60 -17.99
CA LEU A 306 3.93 9.44 -17.97
C LEU A 306 2.56 9.80 -18.58
N TYR A 307 1.99 10.93 -18.20
CA TYR A 307 0.71 11.38 -18.74
C TYR A 307 0.78 11.60 -20.25
N ARG A 308 1.83 12.26 -20.74
CA ARG A 308 2.05 12.47 -22.19
C ARG A 308 2.24 11.15 -22.96
N ALA A 309 2.94 10.17 -22.38
CA ALA A 309 3.09 8.84 -22.97
C ALA A 309 1.75 8.12 -23.09
N TRP A 310 0.90 8.23 -22.06
CA TRP A 310 -0.46 7.71 -22.06
C TRP A 310 -1.32 8.33 -23.17
N GLU A 311 -1.36 9.67 -23.28
CA GLU A 311 -2.07 10.36 -24.37
C GLU A 311 -1.52 9.97 -25.75
N GLY A 312 -0.18 9.91 -25.88
CA GLY A 312 0.50 9.53 -27.12
C GLY A 312 0.22 8.09 -27.58
N SER A 313 -0.23 7.20 -26.67
CA SER A 313 -0.65 5.85 -27.02
C SER A 313 -2.09 5.76 -27.57
N GLY A 314 -2.75 6.91 -27.75
CA GLY A 314 -4.11 6.99 -28.29
C GLY A 314 -5.21 6.89 -27.21
N ASN A 315 -4.84 7.06 -25.96
CA ASN A 315 -5.78 7.03 -24.84
C ASN A 315 -6.20 8.44 -24.41
N SER A 316 -7.34 8.54 -23.75
CA SER A 316 -7.86 9.80 -23.20
C SER A 316 -7.79 9.78 -21.66
N ASP A 317 -8.47 10.72 -21.01
CA ASP A 317 -8.54 10.81 -19.55
C ASP A 317 -8.92 9.47 -18.91
N SER A 318 -8.17 9.07 -17.87
CA SER A 318 -8.43 7.86 -17.10
C SER A 318 -9.23 8.20 -15.83
N PRO A 319 -10.26 7.42 -15.46
CA PRO A 319 -10.99 7.60 -14.20
C PRO A 319 -10.18 7.15 -12.98
N VAL A 320 -9.03 6.55 -13.19
CA VAL A 320 -8.12 6.05 -12.17
C VAL A 320 -6.73 6.61 -12.39
N PRO A 321 -5.88 6.73 -11.36
CA PRO A 321 -4.48 7.11 -11.53
C PRO A 321 -3.78 6.22 -12.56
N LEU A 322 -2.90 6.77 -13.38
CA LEU A 322 -2.04 6.01 -14.29
C LEU A 322 -0.92 5.30 -13.53
N ALA A 323 -0.44 5.93 -12.46
CA ALA A 323 0.50 5.34 -11.54
C ALA A 323 0.39 6.00 -10.16
N HIS A 324 0.78 5.25 -9.12
CA HIS A 324 1.03 5.80 -7.79
C HIS A 324 2.14 5.02 -7.08
N GLY A 325 2.78 5.65 -6.10
CA GLY A 325 3.74 4.98 -5.23
C GLY A 325 3.09 3.79 -4.50
N LEU A 326 3.83 2.71 -4.35
CA LEU A 326 3.37 1.48 -3.72
C LEU A 326 4.34 1.08 -2.60
N GLY A 327 3.77 0.76 -1.44
CA GLY A 327 4.54 0.34 -0.26
C GLY A 327 3.61 -0.21 0.82
N LEU A 328 3.52 0.45 1.95
CA LEU A 328 2.51 0.15 2.98
C LEU A 328 1.15 0.78 2.57
N GLY A 329 0.58 0.29 1.47
CA GLY A 329 -0.54 0.86 0.77
C GLY A 329 -0.13 1.81 -0.36
N ALA A 330 -1.10 2.55 -0.90
CA ALA A 330 -0.86 3.59 -1.89
C ALA A 330 -0.10 4.78 -1.27
N GLU A 331 0.91 5.26 -1.98
CA GLU A 331 1.81 6.32 -1.54
C GLU A 331 1.99 7.39 -2.64
N PRO A 332 2.45 8.60 -2.28
CA PRO A 332 2.92 9.54 -3.30
C PRO A 332 4.12 8.96 -4.10
N PRO A 333 4.29 9.38 -5.37
CA PRO A 333 3.44 10.28 -6.13
C PRO A 333 2.14 9.63 -6.62
N VAL A 334 1.09 10.42 -6.87
CA VAL A 334 -0.11 9.99 -7.60
C VAL A 334 -0.11 10.69 -8.95
N ILE A 335 -0.14 9.93 -10.03
CA ILE A 335 0.04 10.41 -11.40
C ILE A 335 -1.20 10.08 -12.24
N GLY A 336 -1.69 11.06 -12.99
CA GLY A 336 -2.79 10.86 -13.96
C GLY A 336 -4.18 11.19 -13.43
N LEU A 337 -4.33 11.71 -12.20
CA LEU A 337 -5.54 12.39 -11.75
C LEU A 337 -5.37 13.91 -12.03
N GLY A 338 -5.56 14.31 -13.28
CA GLY A 338 -5.29 15.67 -13.74
C GLY A 338 -3.94 15.78 -14.48
N ARG A 339 -3.83 16.80 -15.31
CA ARG A 339 -2.66 17.07 -16.14
C ARG A 339 -1.55 17.68 -15.30
N GLY A 340 -0.46 16.98 -15.12
CA GLY A 340 0.77 17.53 -14.61
C GLY A 340 1.06 17.19 -13.15
N SER A 341 1.71 16.07 -12.96
CA SER A 341 2.47 15.80 -11.74
C SER A 341 3.94 16.15 -12.02
N ASP A 342 4.49 17.10 -11.27
CA ASP A 342 5.92 17.46 -11.32
C ASP A 342 6.79 16.47 -10.53
N ALA A 343 6.17 15.42 -9.98
CA ALA A 343 6.88 14.38 -9.24
C ALA A 343 7.91 13.71 -10.14
N VAL A 344 9.16 13.76 -9.74
CA VAL A 344 10.28 13.12 -10.43
C VAL A 344 10.39 11.68 -9.94
N LEU A 345 10.53 10.74 -10.87
CA LEU A 345 10.80 9.34 -10.57
C LEU A 345 12.26 9.16 -10.18
N GLU A 346 12.50 8.37 -9.14
CA GLU A 346 13.83 8.09 -8.62
C GLU A 346 14.06 6.57 -8.57
N GLU A 347 15.32 6.17 -8.70
CA GLU A 347 15.72 4.79 -8.53
C GLU A 347 15.36 4.28 -7.12
N GLY A 348 14.85 3.05 -7.03
CA GLY A 348 14.36 2.45 -5.79
C GLY A 348 12.91 2.80 -5.44
N MET A 349 12.23 3.66 -6.20
CA MET A 349 10.79 3.80 -6.08
C MET A 349 10.09 2.54 -6.57
N VAL A 350 8.98 2.19 -5.92
CA VAL A 350 8.05 1.17 -6.40
C VAL A 350 6.73 1.83 -6.73
N LEU A 351 6.21 1.55 -7.91
CA LEU A 351 4.96 2.11 -8.41
C LEU A 351 3.95 0.99 -8.74
N SER A 352 2.70 1.24 -8.46
CA SER A 352 1.57 0.57 -9.11
C SER A 352 1.29 1.33 -10.40
N VAL A 353 1.49 0.71 -11.55
CA VAL A 353 1.23 1.29 -12.88
C VAL A 353 0.03 0.60 -13.48
N GLN A 354 -0.91 1.36 -14.06
CA GLN A 354 -2.12 0.78 -14.61
C GLN A 354 -2.61 1.48 -15.87
N SER A 355 -3.23 0.68 -16.72
CA SER A 355 -3.90 1.09 -17.95
C SER A 355 -5.37 0.65 -17.88
N TRP A 356 -6.28 1.61 -17.96
CA TRP A 356 -7.72 1.36 -18.08
C TRP A 356 -8.26 1.96 -19.35
N VAL A 357 -8.89 1.15 -20.15
CA VAL A 357 -9.62 1.57 -21.36
C VAL A 357 -11.01 0.93 -21.37
N ALA A 358 -11.97 1.63 -21.93
CA ALA A 358 -13.34 1.17 -21.98
C ALA A 358 -14.03 1.64 -23.27
N GLU A 359 -14.87 0.77 -23.84
CA GLU A 359 -15.64 1.03 -25.04
C GLU A 359 -17.08 0.54 -24.86
N GLU A 360 -18.04 1.42 -25.13
CA GLU A 360 -19.46 1.07 -25.04
C GLU A 360 -19.81 0.00 -26.09
N GLY A 361 -20.51 -1.03 -25.67
CA GLY A 361 -20.86 -2.18 -26.52
C GLY A 361 -19.81 -3.30 -26.50
N VAL A 362 -18.62 -3.06 -25.94
CA VAL A 362 -17.52 -4.04 -25.81
C VAL A 362 -17.27 -4.38 -24.35
N GLY A 363 -16.98 -3.39 -23.52
CA GLY A 363 -16.62 -3.56 -22.12
C GLY A 363 -15.46 -2.70 -21.69
N GLY A 364 -14.79 -3.06 -20.60
CA GLY A 364 -13.62 -2.40 -20.08
C GLY A 364 -12.45 -3.35 -19.88
N CYS A 365 -11.25 -2.86 -20.12
CA CYS A 365 -10.01 -3.60 -19.94
C CYS A 365 -9.10 -2.86 -18.95
N LEU A 366 -8.66 -3.56 -17.92
CA LEU A 366 -7.68 -3.09 -16.95
C LEU A 366 -6.45 -4.00 -16.98
N GLU A 367 -5.30 -3.39 -17.09
CA GLU A 367 -4.01 -4.00 -16.79
C GLU A 367 -3.34 -3.20 -15.68
N ARG A 368 -2.82 -3.87 -14.63
CA ARG A 368 -2.09 -3.26 -13.53
C ARG A 368 -0.89 -4.13 -13.17
N ALA A 369 0.23 -3.50 -12.85
CA ALA A 369 1.43 -4.17 -12.37
C ALA A 369 2.19 -3.30 -11.36
N ALA A 370 2.79 -3.96 -10.37
CA ALA A 370 3.79 -3.34 -9.50
C ALA A 370 5.15 -3.37 -10.21
N VAL A 371 5.85 -2.23 -10.23
CA VAL A 371 7.17 -2.10 -10.87
C VAL A 371 8.15 -1.39 -9.95
N VAL A 372 9.40 -1.84 -9.95
CA VAL A 372 10.53 -1.15 -9.33
C VAL A 372 11.20 -0.26 -10.37
N ILE A 373 11.47 0.97 -10.02
CA ILE A 373 12.30 1.88 -10.84
C ILE A 373 13.76 1.51 -10.59
N GLU A 374 14.41 0.93 -11.59
CA GLU A 374 15.83 0.61 -11.58
C GLU A 374 16.62 1.58 -12.45
N SER A 375 17.94 1.49 -12.41
CA SER A 375 18.82 2.27 -13.27
C SER A 375 18.48 2.08 -14.75
N GLY A 376 17.82 3.07 -15.34
CA GLY A 376 17.48 3.13 -16.77
C GLY A 376 16.21 2.39 -17.21
N ARG A 377 15.50 1.67 -16.34
CA ARG A 377 14.26 0.96 -16.68
C ARG A 377 13.34 0.75 -15.46
N ALA A 378 12.11 0.34 -15.73
CA ALA A 378 11.25 -0.28 -14.72
C ALA A 378 11.32 -1.82 -14.84
N SER A 379 11.40 -2.50 -13.70
CA SER A 379 11.33 -3.96 -13.61
C SER A 379 10.05 -4.36 -12.90
N ALA A 380 9.26 -5.21 -13.55
CA ALA A 380 8.01 -5.69 -12.96
C ALA A 380 8.29 -6.67 -11.81
N LEU A 381 7.64 -6.45 -10.66
CA LEU A 381 7.56 -7.43 -9.57
C LEU A 381 6.58 -8.56 -9.93
N THR A 382 5.57 -8.27 -10.73
CA THR A 382 4.60 -9.23 -11.21
C THR A 382 5.16 -10.00 -12.42
N ARG A 383 5.11 -11.34 -12.34
CA ARG A 383 5.62 -12.27 -13.37
C ARG A 383 4.52 -12.84 -14.26
N TYR A 384 3.26 -12.58 -13.91
CA TYR A 384 2.10 -13.11 -14.60
C TYR A 384 1.98 -12.50 -16.01
N GLY A 385 1.94 -13.37 -17.03
CA GLY A 385 1.88 -12.96 -18.42
C GLY A 385 0.68 -12.06 -18.76
N ARG A 386 0.87 -11.22 -19.76
CA ARG A 386 -0.22 -10.50 -20.43
C ARG A 386 -1.11 -11.47 -21.20
N LEU A 387 -2.29 -11.02 -21.58
CA LEU A 387 -3.19 -11.74 -22.49
C LEU A 387 -2.50 -12.18 -23.79
#